data_ae3bf9c64843763cc28b4ffb9f12c226
#
_entry.id   ae3bf9c64843763cc28b4ffb9f12c226
#
_cell.length_a   1.000
_cell.length_b   1.000
_cell.length_c   1.000
_cell.angle_alpha   90.00
_cell.angle_beta   90.00
_cell.angle_gamma   90.00
#
_symmetry.space_group_name_H-M   'P 1'
#
loop_
_entity.id
_entity.type
_entity.pdbx_description
1 polymer ?
#
loop_
_entity_poly.entity_id
_entity_poly.type
_entity_poly.pdbx_seq_one_letter_code
_entity_poly.pdbx_strand_id
1 'polypeptide(L)'
;MMKIKIKSTVEFEKIKDFNNDPIAITRIRIGLQQSLDSEERDKKLLIKQVEQYSQDIESLFIDVVKTRHLPLKSTPLFSWQINSEPITSSCWQVERIVPKVLLAHLFLESGHALLPDYKLASANYAKAMQMHEQINQNLESWKWKNSDQNHPIFQCAWHNSCIAHLQCLQHMAMLSVGIGKHLPAKTLFTVAERAVKSSVCSIAHWTSEYEVENTLPACQAMQLYYSSKLLWDDSKYGNSIFRLQQLNNSKFTEKTRFDAINNEIEKVGLLLSENQRINNGAYFDTVEASTEPLLTPLELIRPTQIISVE
;
A
#
# COMPACT_ATOMS: atom_id res chain seq x y z
N MET A 1 2.02 10.48 -6.38
CA MET A 1 0.57 10.19 -6.58
C MET A 1 0.36 9.67 -7.98
N MET A 2 -0.16 8.44 -8.09
CA MET A 2 -0.40 7.81 -9.40
C MET A 2 -1.49 8.56 -10.18
N LYS A 3 -1.21 8.92 -11.43
CA LYS A 3 -2.17 9.56 -12.34
C LYS A 3 -2.63 8.54 -13.36
N ILE A 4 -3.92 8.25 -13.39
CA ILE A 4 -4.53 7.34 -14.37
C ILE A 4 -5.51 8.12 -15.23
N LYS A 5 -5.39 7.95 -16.56
CA LYS A 5 -6.26 8.59 -17.56
C LYS A 5 -6.70 7.58 -18.62
N ILE A 6 -7.89 7.77 -19.15
CA ILE A 6 -8.40 7.06 -20.32
C ILE A 6 -7.95 7.84 -21.58
N LYS A 7 -7.38 7.15 -22.56
CA LYS A 7 -6.85 7.77 -23.78
C LYS A 7 -7.65 7.49 -25.04
N SER A 8 -8.54 6.50 -25.02
CA SER A 8 -9.39 6.18 -26.17
C SER A 8 -10.83 5.95 -25.74
N THR A 9 -11.76 6.35 -26.59
CA THR A 9 -13.14 5.89 -26.52
C THR A 9 -13.20 4.45 -27.06
N VAL A 10 -13.84 3.56 -26.32
CA VAL A 10 -14.14 2.20 -26.75
C VAL A 10 -15.63 2.13 -27.04
N GLU A 11 -15.98 1.80 -28.27
CA GLU A 11 -17.38 1.61 -28.68
C GLU A 11 -17.76 0.14 -28.48
N PHE A 12 -18.25 -0.19 -27.29
CA PHE A 12 -18.73 -1.54 -26.97
C PHE A 12 -19.95 -1.96 -27.81
N GLU A 13 -20.66 -0.99 -28.39
CA GLU A 13 -21.83 -1.19 -29.25
C GLU A 13 -21.56 -2.03 -30.49
N LYS A 14 -20.30 -2.07 -30.94
CA LYS A 14 -19.89 -2.89 -32.09
C LYS A 14 -19.72 -4.36 -31.73
N ILE A 15 -19.80 -4.70 -30.46
CA ILE A 15 -19.73 -6.08 -29.98
C ILE A 15 -21.18 -6.63 -29.97
N LYS A 16 -21.59 -7.32 -31.01
CA LYS A 16 -22.95 -7.89 -31.15
C LYS A 16 -23.15 -9.10 -30.23
N ASP A 17 -24.40 -9.28 -29.78
CA ASP A 17 -24.92 -10.47 -29.09
C ASP A 17 -24.62 -10.61 -27.59
N PHE A 18 -24.72 -9.51 -26.81
CA PHE A 18 -24.59 -9.55 -25.36
C PHE A 18 -25.89 -9.27 -24.61
N ASN A 19 -26.05 -9.93 -23.43
CA ASN A 19 -27.19 -9.71 -22.53
C ASN A 19 -27.10 -8.39 -21.76
N ASN A 20 -25.92 -7.75 -21.70
CA ASN A 20 -25.69 -6.44 -21.08
C ASN A 20 -25.81 -5.34 -22.14
N ASP A 21 -26.23 -4.14 -21.72
CA ASP A 21 -26.34 -2.97 -22.61
C ASP A 21 -24.93 -2.38 -22.91
N PRO A 22 -24.32 -2.68 -24.08
CA PRO A 22 -22.98 -2.16 -24.43
C PRO A 22 -22.96 -0.63 -24.54
N ILE A 23 -24.10 -0.01 -24.85
CA ILE A 23 -24.25 1.46 -24.95
C ILE A 23 -24.10 2.07 -23.55
N ALA A 24 -24.69 1.44 -22.53
CA ALA A 24 -24.55 1.89 -21.15
C ALA A 24 -23.08 1.85 -20.71
N ILE A 25 -22.35 0.77 -21.01
CA ILE A 25 -20.92 0.62 -20.66
C ILE A 25 -20.08 1.70 -21.38
N THR A 26 -20.34 1.95 -22.66
CA THR A 26 -19.67 3.03 -23.41
C THR A 26 -19.90 4.39 -22.75
N ARG A 27 -21.14 4.70 -22.35
CA ARG A 27 -21.49 5.96 -21.66
C ARG A 27 -20.78 6.08 -20.30
N ILE A 28 -20.77 5.02 -19.52
CA ILE A 28 -20.07 5.00 -18.21
C ILE A 28 -18.58 5.25 -18.41
N ARG A 29 -17.93 4.64 -19.43
CA ARG A 29 -16.53 4.86 -19.74
C ARG A 29 -16.23 6.30 -20.14
N ILE A 30 -17.08 6.91 -20.96
CA ILE A 30 -16.99 8.32 -21.35
C ILE A 30 -17.15 9.23 -20.12
N GLY A 31 -18.14 8.98 -19.28
CA GLY A 31 -18.35 9.73 -18.03
C GLY A 31 -17.16 9.59 -17.08
N LEU A 32 -16.58 8.40 -16.97
CA LEU A 32 -15.37 8.15 -16.19
C LEU A 32 -14.17 8.94 -16.74
N GLN A 33 -13.98 8.99 -18.07
CA GLN A 33 -12.94 9.78 -18.70
C GLN A 33 -13.10 11.26 -18.35
N GLN A 34 -14.29 11.82 -18.47
CA GLN A 34 -14.58 13.22 -18.12
C GLN A 34 -14.27 13.51 -16.64
N SER A 35 -14.66 12.59 -15.74
CA SER A 35 -14.37 12.72 -14.31
C SER A 35 -12.88 12.64 -14.01
N LEU A 36 -12.13 11.83 -14.74
CA LEU A 36 -10.66 11.71 -14.60
C LEU A 36 -9.90 12.92 -15.15
N ASP A 37 -10.46 13.62 -16.13
CA ASP A 37 -9.87 14.83 -16.74
C ASP A 37 -10.26 16.12 -16.00
N SER A 38 -11.29 16.08 -15.13
CA SER A 38 -11.71 17.22 -14.33
C SER A 38 -10.67 17.61 -13.27
N GLU A 39 -10.43 18.92 -13.09
CA GLU A 39 -9.59 19.43 -12.01
C GLU A 39 -10.29 19.35 -10.65
N GLU A 40 -11.62 19.57 -10.62
CA GLU A 40 -12.46 19.42 -9.43
C GLU A 40 -13.07 18.02 -9.38
N ARG A 41 -12.37 17.10 -8.69
CA ARG A 41 -12.80 15.70 -8.59
C ARG A 41 -13.58 15.44 -7.30
N ASP A 42 -14.86 15.10 -7.42
CA ASP A 42 -15.56 14.43 -6.33
C ASP A 42 -15.09 12.97 -6.24
N LYS A 43 -14.18 12.70 -5.28
CA LYS A 43 -13.61 11.36 -5.09
C LYS A 43 -14.66 10.30 -4.80
N LYS A 44 -15.75 10.64 -4.09
CA LYS A 44 -16.81 9.66 -3.76
C LYS A 44 -17.59 9.28 -5.01
N LEU A 45 -17.89 10.26 -5.86
CA LEU A 45 -18.55 10.01 -7.14
C LEU A 45 -17.63 9.20 -8.06
N LEU A 46 -16.37 9.56 -8.14
CA LEU A 46 -15.39 8.85 -8.96
C LEU A 46 -15.23 7.38 -8.53
N ILE A 47 -15.14 7.10 -7.24
CA ILE A 47 -15.11 5.71 -6.74
C ILE A 47 -16.34 4.94 -7.23
N LYS A 48 -17.56 5.48 -7.07
CA LYS A 48 -18.78 4.82 -7.53
C LYS A 48 -18.77 4.56 -9.04
N GLN A 49 -18.32 5.51 -9.84
CA GLN A 49 -18.23 5.36 -11.29
C GLN A 49 -17.24 4.25 -11.68
N VAL A 50 -16.05 4.19 -11.03
CA VAL A 50 -15.05 3.17 -11.31
C VAL A 50 -15.52 1.80 -10.83
N GLU A 51 -16.18 1.71 -9.67
CA GLU A 51 -16.79 0.47 -9.17
C GLU A 51 -17.82 -0.08 -10.16
N GLN A 52 -18.75 0.77 -10.59
CA GLN A 52 -19.78 0.38 -11.58
C GLN A 52 -19.12 -0.08 -12.88
N TYR A 53 -18.18 0.70 -13.41
CA TYR A 53 -17.48 0.34 -14.64
C TYR A 53 -16.73 -0.99 -14.52
N SER A 54 -16.04 -1.22 -13.40
CA SER A 54 -15.32 -2.46 -13.14
C SER A 54 -16.25 -3.67 -13.08
N GLN A 55 -17.44 -3.53 -12.49
CA GLN A 55 -18.45 -4.59 -12.42
C GLN A 55 -19.04 -4.90 -13.80
N ASP A 56 -19.34 -3.87 -14.59
CA ASP A 56 -19.90 -4.02 -15.92
C ASP A 56 -18.91 -4.70 -16.87
N ILE A 57 -17.62 -4.33 -16.79
CA ILE A 57 -16.55 -4.98 -17.56
C ILE A 57 -16.36 -6.45 -17.15
N GLU A 58 -16.42 -6.79 -15.87
CA GLU A 58 -16.37 -8.18 -15.42
C GLU A 58 -17.56 -8.99 -15.95
N SER A 59 -18.77 -8.44 -15.89
CA SER A 59 -19.97 -9.08 -16.41
C SER A 59 -19.89 -9.32 -17.91
N LEU A 60 -19.46 -8.29 -18.66
CA LEU A 60 -19.27 -8.37 -20.09
C LEU A 60 -18.18 -9.40 -20.47
N PHE A 61 -17.07 -9.43 -19.72
CA PHE A 61 -16.01 -10.42 -19.95
C PHE A 61 -16.49 -11.85 -19.74
N ILE A 62 -17.28 -12.11 -18.70
CA ILE A 62 -17.87 -13.42 -18.43
C ILE A 62 -18.78 -13.86 -19.60
N ASP A 63 -19.61 -12.96 -20.11
CA ASP A 63 -20.47 -13.24 -21.25
C ASP A 63 -19.65 -13.55 -22.51
N VAL A 64 -18.60 -12.76 -22.79
CA VAL A 64 -17.66 -12.98 -23.90
C VAL A 64 -17.01 -14.36 -23.83
N VAL A 65 -16.53 -14.74 -22.64
CA VAL A 65 -15.85 -16.03 -22.45
C VAL A 65 -16.82 -17.19 -22.57
N LYS A 66 -18.05 -17.07 -22.05
CA LYS A 66 -19.08 -18.12 -22.12
C LYS A 66 -19.57 -18.38 -23.54
N THR A 67 -19.75 -17.33 -24.31
CA THR A 67 -20.32 -17.44 -25.67
C THR A 67 -19.29 -17.88 -26.70
N ARG A 68 -17.98 -17.86 -26.38
CA ARG A 68 -16.85 -18.17 -27.29
C ARG A 68 -16.89 -17.39 -28.63
N HIS A 69 -17.71 -16.38 -28.74
CA HIS A 69 -17.90 -15.58 -29.94
C HIS A 69 -17.26 -14.20 -29.82
N LEU A 70 -15.91 -14.19 -29.71
CA LEU A 70 -15.19 -12.97 -30.09
C LEU A 70 -15.03 -13.01 -31.61
N PRO A 71 -15.74 -12.17 -32.36
CA PRO A 71 -15.36 -11.95 -33.74
C PRO A 71 -13.97 -11.30 -33.71
N LEU A 72 -12.94 -12.06 -34.10
CA LEU A 72 -11.54 -11.63 -34.19
C LEU A 72 -11.32 -10.35 -35.05
N LYS A 73 -12.36 -9.84 -35.69
CA LYS A 73 -12.31 -8.66 -36.56
C LYS A 73 -12.66 -7.33 -35.87
N SER A 74 -13.06 -7.32 -34.61
CA SER A 74 -13.47 -6.10 -33.90
C SER A 74 -13.10 -6.12 -32.43
N THR A 75 -11.91 -6.59 -32.08
CA THR A 75 -11.41 -6.44 -30.68
C THR A 75 -11.20 -4.98 -30.39
N PRO A 76 -11.87 -4.43 -29.36
CA PRO A 76 -11.68 -3.03 -29.00
C PRO A 76 -10.22 -2.80 -28.60
N LEU A 77 -9.69 -1.63 -28.96
CA LEU A 77 -8.37 -1.21 -28.52
C LEU A 77 -8.53 -0.38 -27.25
N PHE A 78 -8.16 -0.96 -26.11
CA PHE A 78 -8.17 -0.25 -24.83
C PHE A 78 -6.92 0.62 -24.71
N SER A 79 -7.07 1.90 -24.40
CA SER A 79 -5.95 2.79 -24.20
C SER A 79 -6.11 3.55 -22.87
N TRP A 80 -5.13 3.38 -22.01
CA TRP A 80 -5.01 4.02 -20.70
C TRP A 80 -3.66 4.74 -20.63
N GLN A 81 -3.55 5.70 -19.76
CA GLN A 81 -2.29 6.30 -19.37
C GLN A 81 -2.14 6.20 -17.86
N ILE A 82 -1.04 5.61 -17.43
CA ILE A 82 -0.67 5.51 -16.02
C ILE A 82 0.59 6.33 -15.83
N ASN A 83 0.49 7.37 -15.00
CA ASN A 83 1.48 8.44 -14.91
C ASN A 83 1.74 9.07 -16.30
N SER A 84 2.90 8.86 -16.88
CA SER A 84 3.24 9.34 -18.23
C SER A 84 3.28 8.22 -19.27
N GLU A 85 3.09 6.97 -18.86
CA GLU A 85 3.20 5.80 -19.72
C GLU A 85 1.86 5.41 -20.34
N PRO A 86 1.75 5.34 -21.67
CA PRO A 86 0.57 4.85 -22.32
C PRO A 86 0.54 3.31 -22.33
N ILE A 87 -0.61 2.74 -22.00
CA ILE A 87 -0.88 1.31 -22.14
C ILE A 87 -1.98 1.18 -23.19
N THR A 88 -1.66 0.55 -24.31
CA THR A 88 -2.62 0.32 -25.38
C THR A 88 -2.63 -1.14 -25.76
N SER A 89 -3.77 -1.80 -25.60
CA SER A 89 -3.89 -3.24 -25.81
C SER A 89 -5.29 -3.62 -26.26
N SER A 90 -5.39 -4.68 -27.06
CA SER A 90 -6.64 -5.34 -27.37
C SER A 90 -7.02 -6.42 -26.33
N CYS A 91 -6.20 -6.59 -25.28
CA CYS A 91 -6.42 -7.59 -24.26
C CYS A 91 -7.45 -7.10 -23.24
N TRP A 92 -8.53 -7.84 -23.07
CA TRP A 92 -9.58 -7.58 -22.08
C TRP A 92 -9.06 -7.54 -20.64
N GLN A 93 -7.95 -8.23 -20.35
CA GLN A 93 -7.36 -8.19 -19.01
C GLN A 93 -6.86 -6.79 -18.64
N VAL A 94 -6.36 -6.03 -19.60
CA VAL A 94 -5.97 -4.64 -19.35
C VAL A 94 -7.16 -3.84 -18.85
N GLU A 95 -8.32 -3.98 -19.50
CA GLU A 95 -9.54 -3.27 -19.12
C GLU A 95 -10.15 -3.77 -17.80
N ARG A 96 -9.87 -5.01 -17.39
CA ARG A 96 -10.27 -5.57 -16.09
C ARG A 96 -9.35 -5.14 -14.94
N ILE A 97 -8.05 -4.97 -15.22
CA ILE A 97 -7.03 -4.70 -14.20
C ILE A 97 -6.92 -3.21 -13.91
N VAL A 98 -6.84 -2.35 -14.94
CA VAL A 98 -6.58 -0.92 -14.75
C VAL A 98 -7.64 -0.22 -13.90
N PRO A 99 -8.96 -0.44 -14.07
CA PRO A 99 -9.97 0.12 -13.17
C PRO A 99 -9.81 -0.33 -11.72
N LYS A 100 -9.41 -1.59 -11.47
CA LYS A 100 -9.17 -2.07 -10.11
C LYS A 100 -7.93 -1.43 -9.48
N VAL A 101 -6.87 -1.21 -10.25
CA VAL A 101 -5.69 -0.44 -9.81
C VAL A 101 -6.11 0.99 -9.46
N LEU A 102 -6.94 1.62 -10.27
CA LEU A 102 -7.49 2.95 -10.00
C LEU A 102 -8.32 2.96 -8.71
N LEU A 103 -9.18 1.97 -8.49
CA LEU A 103 -9.95 1.83 -7.25
C LEU A 103 -9.05 1.68 -6.03
N ALA A 104 -8.05 0.81 -6.10
CA ALA A 104 -7.09 0.63 -5.02
C ALA A 104 -6.41 1.96 -4.66
N HIS A 105 -6.00 2.73 -5.67
CA HIS A 105 -5.39 4.04 -5.47
C HIS A 105 -6.36 5.06 -4.85
N LEU A 106 -7.61 5.12 -5.32
CA LEU A 106 -8.63 6.00 -4.76
C LEU A 106 -8.98 5.66 -3.32
N PHE A 107 -9.03 4.37 -2.95
CA PHE A 107 -9.22 3.95 -1.57
C PHE A 107 -8.01 4.30 -0.70
N LEU A 108 -6.78 4.13 -1.18
CA LEU A 108 -5.56 4.56 -0.48
C LEU A 108 -5.60 6.07 -0.18
N GLU A 109 -5.89 6.90 -1.20
CA GLU A 109 -6.02 8.36 -1.02
C GLU A 109 -7.16 8.74 -0.08
N SER A 110 -8.29 8.03 -0.14
CA SER A 110 -9.42 8.25 0.76
C SER A 110 -9.04 7.89 2.20
N GLY A 111 -8.27 6.82 2.39
CA GLY A 111 -7.71 6.46 3.70
C GLY A 111 -6.82 7.58 4.26
N HIS A 112 -5.91 8.11 3.46
CA HIS A 112 -5.07 9.23 3.87
C HIS A 112 -5.87 10.49 4.23
N ALA A 113 -6.91 10.81 3.45
CA ALA A 113 -7.75 11.99 3.69
C ALA A 113 -8.62 11.86 4.95
N LEU A 114 -8.84 10.65 5.45
CA LEU A 114 -9.63 10.38 6.65
C LEU A 114 -8.80 10.43 7.95
N LEU A 115 -7.46 10.54 7.86
CA LEU A 115 -6.64 10.71 9.05
C LEU A 115 -7.01 12.04 9.75
N PRO A 116 -7.15 12.08 11.09
CA PRO A 116 -6.74 11.07 12.07
C PRO A 116 -7.82 10.04 12.46
N ASP A 117 -8.95 9.90 11.73
CA ASP A 117 -9.87 8.80 11.99
C ASP A 117 -9.25 7.48 11.51
N TYR A 118 -8.39 6.92 12.35
CA TYR A 118 -7.60 5.72 12.04
C TYR A 118 -8.47 4.49 11.74
N LYS A 119 -9.68 4.41 12.28
CA LYS A 119 -10.60 3.29 12.01
C LYS A 119 -11.13 3.35 10.58
N LEU A 120 -11.60 4.52 10.15
CA LEU A 120 -12.09 4.71 8.78
C LEU A 120 -10.94 4.65 7.76
N ALA A 121 -9.77 5.21 8.08
CA ALA A 121 -8.58 5.10 7.26
C ALA A 121 -8.19 3.62 7.02
N SER A 122 -8.10 2.83 8.10
CA SER A 122 -7.79 1.39 8.04
C SER A 122 -8.79 0.60 7.18
N ALA A 123 -10.09 0.94 7.26
CA ALA A 123 -11.11 0.31 6.42
C ALA A 123 -10.92 0.60 4.92
N ASN A 124 -10.47 1.80 4.56
CA ASN A 124 -10.14 2.13 3.16
C ASN A 124 -8.86 1.43 2.70
N TYR A 125 -7.83 1.33 3.54
CA TYR A 125 -6.63 0.54 3.22
C TYR A 125 -6.97 -0.95 2.99
N ALA A 126 -7.91 -1.52 3.78
CA ALA A 126 -8.39 -2.88 3.57
C ALA A 126 -9.10 -3.06 2.21
N LYS A 127 -9.92 -2.09 1.78
CA LYS A 127 -10.55 -2.11 0.46
C LYS A 127 -9.51 -2.03 -0.66
N ALA A 128 -8.51 -1.15 -0.54
CA ALA A 128 -7.42 -1.06 -1.50
C ALA A 128 -6.65 -2.39 -1.61
N MET A 129 -6.37 -3.04 -0.49
CA MET A 129 -5.73 -4.36 -0.42
C MET A 129 -6.55 -5.42 -1.16
N GLN A 130 -7.85 -5.47 -0.90
CA GLN A 130 -8.75 -6.41 -1.56
C GLN A 130 -8.74 -6.26 -3.10
N MET A 131 -8.61 -5.03 -3.62
CA MET A 131 -8.48 -4.82 -5.07
C MET A 131 -7.19 -5.46 -5.62
N HIS A 132 -6.05 -5.27 -4.94
CA HIS A 132 -4.79 -5.90 -5.36
C HIS A 132 -4.83 -7.42 -5.26
N GLU A 133 -5.47 -8.00 -4.23
CA GLU A 133 -5.66 -9.45 -4.09
C GLU A 133 -6.50 -10.02 -5.25
N GLN A 134 -7.59 -9.35 -5.62
CA GLN A 134 -8.42 -9.75 -6.76
C GLN A 134 -7.65 -9.69 -8.08
N ILE A 135 -6.77 -8.68 -8.26
CA ILE A 135 -5.93 -8.58 -9.44
C ILE A 135 -4.93 -9.74 -9.47
N ASN A 136 -4.27 -10.07 -8.36
CA ASN A 136 -3.35 -11.21 -8.27
C ASN A 136 -4.03 -12.53 -8.68
N GLN A 137 -5.23 -12.80 -8.15
CA GLN A 137 -6.01 -13.99 -8.54
C GLN A 137 -6.31 -14.04 -10.04
N ASN A 138 -6.61 -12.87 -10.64
CA ASN A 138 -6.83 -12.79 -12.08
C ASN A 138 -5.54 -13.01 -12.86
N LEU A 139 -4.41 -12.46 -12.42
CA LEU A 139 -3.10 -12.61 -13.07
C LEU A 139 -2.60 -14.05 -13.01
N GLU A 140 -2.73 -14.73 -11.87
CA GLU A 140 -2.32 -16.12 -11.68
C GLU A 140 -3.13 -17.10 -12.55
N SER A 141 -4.42 -16.81 -12.74
CA SER A 141 -5.32 -17.66 -13.54
C SER A 141 -5.16 -17.47 -15.04
N TRP A 142 -4.45 -16.42 -15.48
CA TRP A 142 -4.37 -16.01 -16.88
C TRP A 142 -2.99 -16.26 -17.48
N LYS A 143 -2.93 -16.98 -18.62
CA LYS A 143 -1.70 -17.15 -19.38
C LYS A 143 -1.57 -16.01 -20.39
N TRP A 144 -0.79 -15.01 -20.06
CA TRP A 144 -0.46 -13.91 -20.95
C TRP A 144 0.46 -14.34 -22.09
N LYS A 145 0.20 -13.81 -23.28
CA LYS A 145 1.09 -14.03 -24.44
C LYS A 145 1.61 -12.72 -25.06
N ASN A 146 1.33 -11.55 -24.46
CA ASN A 146 1.58 -10.25 -25.06
C ASN A 146 2.67 -9.45 -24.36
N SER A 147 3.29 -8.49 -25.11
CA SER A 147 4.31 -7.54 -24.68
C SER A 147 3.90 -6.62 -23.51
N ASP A 148 2.60 -6.49 -23.25
CA ASP A 148 2.05 -5.66 -22.18
C ASP A 148 2.39 -6.20 -20.77
N GLN A 149 2.91 -7.43 -20.66
CA GLN A 149 3.32 -8.06 -19.40
C GLN A 149 4.45 -7.33 -18.68
N ASN A 150 5.19 -6.48 -19.38
CA ASN A 150 6.35 -5.79 -18.79
C ASN A 150 5.95 -4.61 -17.89
N HIS A 151 4.72 -4.11 -17.99
CA HIS A 151 4.29 -3.01 -17.12
C HIS A 151 4.05 -3.54 -15.69
N PRO A 152 4.56 -2.87 -14.64
CA PRO A 152 4.47 -3.35 -13.25
C PRO A 152 3.07 -3.74 -12.79
N ILE A 153 2.02 -3.01 -13.22
CA ILE A 153 0.63 -3.30 -12.84
C ILE A 153 0.10 -4.67 -13.35
N PHE A 154 0.84 -5.35 -14.21
CA PHE A 154 0.52 -6.71 -14.67
C PHE A 154 1.41 -7.77 -14.04
N GLN A 155 2.14 -7.42 -12.98
CA GLN A 155 3.04 -8.31 -12.25
C GLN A 155 2.52 -8.57 -10.84
N CYS A 156 2.33 -9.84 -10.47
CA CYS A 156 1.92 -10.22 -9.11
C CYS A 156 2.89 -9.68 -8.05
N ALA A 157 4.19 -9.64 -8.34
CA ALA A 157 5.19 -9.11 -7.44
C ALA A 157 4.93 -7.64 -7.05
N TRP A 158 4.52 -6.81 -8.01
CA TRP A 158 4.16 -5.42 -7.74
C TRP A 158 2.93 -5.31 -6.84
N HIS A 159 1.86 -6.09 -7.13
CA HIS A 159 0.66 -6.09 -6.29
C HIS A 159 0.94 -6.60 -4.88
N ASN A 160 1.81 -7.61 -4.73
CA ASN A 160 2.23 -8.08 -3.41
C ASN A 160 2.94 -6.99 -2.61
N SER A 161 3.77 -6.16 -3.24
CA SER A 161 4.38 -5.00 -2.61
C SER A 161 3.35 -3.94 -2.21
N CYS A 162 2.36 -3.67 -3.05
CA CYS A 162 1.25 -2.77 -2.71
C CYS A 162 0.44 -3.30 -1.51
N ILE A 163 0.13 -4.61 -1.48
CA ILE A 163 -0.56 -5.25 -0.34
C ILE A 163 0.27 -5.08 0.94
N ALA A 164 1.58 -5.36 0.88
CA ALA A 164 2.46 -5.22 2.03
C ALA A 164 2.54 -3.76 2.53
N HIS A 165 2.56 -2.79 1.62
CA HIS A 165 2.51 -1.37 1.99
C HIS A 165 1.19 -1.01 2.69
N LEU A 166 0.05 -1.43 2.14
CA LEU A 166 -1.27 -1.19 2.74
C LEU A 166 -1.41 -1.87 4.11
N GLN A 167 -0.83 -3.06 4.29
CA GLN A 167 -0.74 -3.72 5.60
C GLN A 167 0.11 -2.90 6.58
N CYS A 168 1.22 -2.32 6.14
CA CYS A 168 2.03 -1.43 6.95
C CYS A 168 1.21 -0.23 7.43
N LEU A 169 0.50 0.45 6.52
CA LEU A 169 -0.37 1.58 6.87
C LEU A 169 -1.48 1.20 7.85
N GLN A 170 -2.06 0.00 7.71
CA GLN A 170 -3.02 -0.51 8.69
C GLN A 170 -2.39 -0.72 10.07
N HIS A 171 -1.20 -1.30 10.15
CA HIS A 171 -0.49 -1.48 11.42
C HIS A 171 -0.13 -0.13 12.05
N MET A 172 0.27 0.88 11.27
CA MET A 172 0.52 2.23 11.76
C MET A 172 -0.77 2.89 12.30
N ALA A 173 -1.90 2.69 11.62
CA ALA A 173 -3.20 3.14 12.13
C ALA A 173 -3.59 2.43 13.43
N MET A 174 -3.38 1.12 13.53
CA MET A 174 -3.61 0.35 14.76
C MET A 174 -2.69 0.81 15.90
N LEU A 175 -1.42 1.07 15.60
CA LEU A 175 -0.45 1.59 16.55
C LEU A 175 -0.91 2.96 17.10
N SER A 176 -1.34 3.85 16.21
CA SER A 176 -1.86 5.18 16.59
C SER A 176 -3.09 5.09 17.49
N VAL A 177 -4.03 4.19 17.20
CA VAL A 177 -5.18 3.91 18.09
C VAL A 177 -4.71 3.37 19.44
N GLY A 178 -3.76 2.45 19.44
CA GLY A 178 -3.21 1.84 20.65
C GLY A 178 -2.50 2.87 21.53
N ILE A 179 -1.74 3.79 20.93
CA ILE A 179 -1.10 4.91 21.63
C ILE A 179 -2.18 5.79 22.31
N GLY A 180 -3.20 6.19 21.56
CA GLY A 180 -4.29 7.02 22.09
C GLY A 180 -5.11 6.34 23.20
N LYS A 181 -5.14 5.00 23.22
CA LYS A 181 -5.79 4.20 24.26
C LYS A 181 -4.86 3.76 25.39
N HIS A 182 -3.61 4.19 25.37
CA HIS A 182 -2.58 3.81 26.36
C HIS A 182 -2.44 2.29 26.53
N LEU A 183 -2.43 1.54 25.44
CA LEU A 183 -2.25 0.09 25.49
C LEU A 183 -0.85 -0.27 26.03
N PRO A 184 -0.70 -1.48 26.65
CA PRO A 184 0.59 -1.93 27.19
C PRO A 184 1.71 -1.90 26.13
N ALA A 185 2.93 -1.57 26.56
CA ALA A 185 4.11 -1.49 25.69
C ALA A 185 4.33 -2.77 24.88
N LYS A 186 4.08 -3.95 25.45
CA LYS A 186 4.17 -5.25 24.77
C LYS A 186 3.23 -5.34 23.56
N THR A 187 2.00 -4.88 23.70
CA THR A 187 1.02 -4.87 22.59
C THR A 187 1.49 -3.91 21.48
N LEU A 188 1.92 -2.70 21.86
CA LEU A 188 2.38 -1.69 20.91
C LEU A 188 3.67 -2.13 20.20
N PHE A 189 4.59 -2.79 20.91
CA PHE A 189 5.78 -3.39 20.32
C PHE A 189 5.41 -4.42 19.25
N THR A 190 4.49 -5.35 19.55
CA THR A 190 4.06 -6.38 18.59
C THR A 190 3.47 -5.77 17.33
N VAL A 191 2.70 -4.67 17.45
CA VAL A 191 2.13 -3.97 16.29
C VAL A 191 3.22 -3.27 15.48
N ALA A 192 4.16 -2.59 16.16
CA ALA A 192 5.30 -1.93 15.50
C ALA A 192 6.19 -2.94 14.75
N GLU A 193 6.44 -4.10 15.33
CA GLU A 193 7.17 -5.21 14.72
C GLU A 193 6.49 -5.70 13.42
N ARG A 194 5.18 -5.87 13.44
CA ARG A 194 4.40 -6.22 12.23
C ARG A 194 4.47 -5.13 11.17
N ALA A 195 4.43 -3.86 11.58
CA ALA A 195 4.56 -2.72 10.67
C ALA A 195 5.93 -2.72 9.97
N VAL A 196 7.02 -2.96 10.71
CA VAL A 196 8.39 -3.10 10.13
C VAL A 196 8.41 -4.23 9.11
N LYS A 197 7.91 -5.43 9.46
CA LYS A 197 7.89 -6.57 8.56
C LYS A 197 7.13 -6.27 7.25
N SER A 198 5.95 -5.67 7.34
CA SER A 198 5.15 -5.28 6.17
C SER A 198 5.86 -4.22 5.34
N SER A 199 6.50 -3.22 5.97
CA SER A 199 7.23 -2.16 5.27
C SER A 199 8.45 -2.71 4.50
N VAL A 200 9.22 -3.64 5.09
CA VAL A 200 10.33 -4.31 4.40
C VAL A 200 9.83 -5.07 3.17
N CYS A 201 8.74 -5.83 3.30
CA CYS A 201 8.15 -6.55 2.17
C CYS A 201 7.65 -5.60 1.06
N SER A 202 7.18 -4.40 1.41
CA SER A 202 6.72 -3.43 0.43
C SER A 202 7.84 -2.86 -0.45
N ILE A 203 9.04 -2.73 0.09
CA ILE A 203 10.19 -2.16 -0.62
C ILE A 203 10.81 -3.16 -1.60
N ALA A 204 10.65 -4.45 -1.39
CA ALA A 204 11.33 -5.51 -2.13
C ALA A 204 11.11 -5.49 -3.66
N HIS A 205 9.97 -4.96 -4.13
CA HIS A 205 9.60 -4.94 -5.56
C HIS A 205 9.21 -3.53 -6.05
N TRP A 206 9.70 -2.51 -5.35
CA TRP A 206 9.32 -1.14 -5.63
C TRP A 206 10.09 -0.58 -6.82
N THR A 207 9.37 -0.04 -7.80
CA THR A 207 9.96 0.75 -8.88
C THR A 207 9.77 2.23 -8.57
N SER A 208 10.76 3.06 -8.92
CA SER A 208 10.80 4.50 -8.66
C SER A 208 9.62 5.30 -9.25
N GLU A 209 8.83 4.67 -10.12
CA GLU A 209 7.71 5.30 -10.82
C GLU A 209 6.46 5.47 -9.95
N TYR A 210 6.37 4.74 -8.86
CA TYR A 210 5.23 4.79 -7.95
C TYR A 210 5.73 5.30 -6.58
N GLU A 211 5.52 6.59 -6.33
CA GLU A 211 5.84 7.21 -5.04
C GLU A 211 5.08 6.51 -3.91
N VAL A 212 5.80 5.68 -3.16
CA VAL A 212 5.34 5.17 -1.88
C VAL A 212 6.06 5.91 -0.79
N GLU A 213 5.30 6.32 0.16
CA GLU A 213 5.80 6.88 1.40
C GLU A 213 6.72 5.84 2.07
N ASN A 214 7.99 6.20 2.27
CA ASN A 214 8.91 5.34 2.99
C ASN A 214 8.55 5.32 4.47
N THR A 215 7.71 4.36 4.84
CA THR A 215 7.25 4.20 6.23
C THR A 215 8.23 3.43 7.11
N LEU A 216 9.24 2.79 6.52
CA LEU A 216 10.17 1.91 7.23
C LEU A 216 10.91 2.60 8.37
N PRO A 217 11.50 3.80 8.20
CA PRO A 217 12.19 4.48 9.30
C PRO A 217 11.28 4.74 10.50
N ALA A 218 10.03 5.16 10.26
CA ALA A 218 9.06 5.39 11.33
C ALA A 218 8.68 4.11 12.07
N CYS A 219 8.46 3.02 11.34
CA CYS A 219 8.15 1.72 11.92
C CYS A 219 9.31 1.22 12.78
N GLN A 220 10.55 1.35 12.30
CA GLN A 220 11.76 1.00 13.05
C GLN A 220 11.93 1.87 14.30
N ALA A 221 11.67 3.17 14.19
CA ALA A 221 11.70 4.08 15.33
C ALA A 221 10.73 3.63 16.42
N MET A 222 9.49 3.29 16.07
CA MET A 222 8.49 2.81 17.01
C MET A 222 8.84 1.44 17.60
N GLN A 223 9.43 0.55 16.82
CA GLN A 223 9.92 -0.73 17.31
C GLN A 223 11.02 -0.53 18.37
N LEU A 224 12.01 0.32 18.11
CA LEU A 224 13.06 0.66 19.07
C LEU A 224 12.48 1.29 20.33
N TYR A 225 11.55 2.24 20.19
CA TYR A 225 10.91 2.94 21.29
C TYR A 225 10.17 2.00 22.23
N TYR A 226 9.30 1.11 21.70
CA TYR A 226 8.58 0.17 22.54
C TYR A 226 9.46 -0.98 23.05
N SER A 227 10.49 -1.38 22.31
CA SER A 227 11.51 -2.31 22.81
C SER A 227 12.23 -1.74 24.04
N SER A 228 12.57 -0.44 24.03
CA SER A 228 13.20 0.20 25.19
C SER A 228 12.29 0.19 26.40
N LYS A 229 10.98 0.45 26.25
CA LYS A 229 10.02 0.40 27.35
C LYS A 229 9.90 -0.99 27.93
N LEU A 230 9.86 -2.03 27.10
CA LEU A 230 9.83 -3.42 27.58
C LEU A 230 11.09 -3.79 28.37
N LEU A 231 12.26 -3.39 27.89
CA LEU A 231 13.52 -3.62 28.61
C LEU A 231 13.54 -2.88 29.95
N TRP A 232 12.97 -1.67 30.02
CA TRP A 232 12.82 -0.94 31.27
C TRP A 232 11.91 -1.65 32.25
N ASP A 233 10.76 -2.14 31.79
CA ASP A 233 9.78 -2.89 32.60
C ASP A 233 10.38 -4.23 33.10
N ASP A 234 11.28 -4.84 32.30
CA ASP A 234 12.02 -6.06 32.65
C ASP A 234 13.27 -5.79 33.50
N SER A 235 13.45 -4.58 34.04
CA SER A 235 14.59 -4.15 34.84
C SER A 235 15.96 -4.20 34.14
N LYS A 236 15.99 -4.17 32.81
CA LYS A 236 17.20 -4.11 31.97
C LYS A 236 17.49 -2.65 31.58
N TYR A 237 17.78 -1.83 32.58
CA TYR A 237 17.81 -0.37 32.43
C TYR A 237 18.90 0.11 31.46
N GLY A 238 20.11 -0.43 31.52
CA GLY A 238 21.20 -0.08 30.63
C GLY A 238 20.87 -0.39 29.16
N ASN A 239 20.28 -1.56 28.89
CA ASN A 239 19.87 -1.96 27.54
C ASN A 239 18.74 -1.08 27.01
N SER A 240 17.78 -0.70 27.86
CA SER A 240 16.71 0.26 27.53
C SER A 240 17.28 1.61 27.07
N ILE A 241 18.22 2.15 27.87
CA ILE A 241 18.92 3.40 27.55
C ILE A 241 19.65 3.30 26.22
N PHE A 242 20.36 2.20 25.97
CA PHE A 242 21.06 1.96 24.71
C PHE A 242 20.09 2.03 23.49
N ARG A 243 18.92 1.42 23.58
CA ARG A 243 17.90 1.48 22.52
C ARG A 243 17.42 2.90 22.25
N LEU A 244 17.16 3.68 23.31
CA LEU A 244 16.78 5.08 23.20
C LEU A 244 17.90 5.94 22.60
N GLN A 245 19.17 5.67 22.94
CA GLN A 245 20.32 6.34 22.32
C GLN A 245 20.40 6.02 20.83
N GLN A 246 20.22 4.76 20.41
CA GLN A 246 20.15 4.38 19.00
C GLN A 246 19.08 5.17 18.27
N LEU A 247 17.87 5.25 18.83
CA LEU A 247 16.76 5.98 18.24
C LEU A 247 17.06 7.50 18.17
N ASN A 248 17.55 8.11 19.23
CA ASN A 248 17.87 9.52 19.29
C ASN A 248 19.00 9.90 18.28
N ASN A 249 19.98 9.01 18.09
CA ASN A 249 21.09 9.19 17.15
C ASN A 249 20.70 8.94 15.69
N SER A 250 19.61 8.22 15.42
CA SER A 250 19.13 7.93 14.07
C SER A 250 18.67 9.17 13.31
N LYS A 251 18.55 10.33 14.01
CA LYS A 251 18.09 11.62 13.45
C LYS A 251 16.86 11.46 12.57
N PHE A 252 15.87 10.70 13.08
CA PHE A 252 14.60 10.54 12.39
C PHE A 252 13.97 11.92 12.19
N THR A 253 14.02 12.45 10.97
CA THR A 253 13.60 13.82 10.64
C THR A 253 12.31 13.85 9.83
N GLU A 254 11.92 12.72 9.24
CA GLU A 254 10.73 12.67 8.39
C GLU A 254 9.48 12.44 9.23
N LYS A 255 8.54 13.38 9.13
CA LYS A 255 7.22 13.21 9.76
C LYS A 255 6.36 12.28 8.91
N THR A 256 5.70 11.36 9.59
CA THR A 256 4.67 10.51 8.97
C THR A 256 3.32 11.22 8.92
N ARG A 257 2.35 10.64 8.25
CA ARG A 257 0.95 11.09 8.28
C ARG A 257 0.22 10.72 9.59
N PHE A 258 0.90 10.05 10.51
CA PHE A 258 0.34 9.54 11.78
C PHE A 258 0.84 10.38 12.95
N ASP A 259 0.09 11.42 13.32
CA ASP A 259 0.48 12.37 14.36
C ASP A 259 0.75 11.70 15.70
N ALA A 260 0.00 10.66 16.07
CA ALA A 260 0.24 9.93 17.30
C ALA A 260 1.64 9.31 17.36
N ILE A 261 2.13 8.78 16.22
CA ILE A 261 3.47 8.23 16.07
C ILE A 261 4.52 9.34 16.15
N ASN A 262 4.31 10.44 15.42
CA ASN A 262 5.22 11.59 15.43
C ASN A 262 5.40 12.14 16.86
N ASN A 263 4.28 12.29 17.59
CA ASN A 263 4.29 12.78 18.98
C ASN A 263 5.04 11.84 19.94
N GLU A 264 4.99 10.52 19.74
CA GLU A 264 5.78 9.58 20.56
C GLU A 264 7.28 9.69 20.25
N ILE A 265 7.64 9.82 18.97
CA ILE A 265 9.04 9.99 18.55
C ILE A 265 9.63 11.29 19.11
N GLU A 266 8.87 12.39 19.13
CA GLU A 266 9.30 13.67 19.70
C GLU A 266 9.63 13.58 21.20
N LYS A 267 9.03 12.64 21.94
CA LYS A 267 9.28 12.44 23.38
C LYS A 267 10.56 11.65 23.68
N VAL A 268 11.21 11.07 22.68
CA VAL A 268 12.36 10.17 22.86
C VAL A 268 13.49 10.81 23.64
N GLY A 269 13.85 12.08 23.32
CA GLY A 269 14.92 12.80 24.00
C GLY A 269 14.65 13.04 25.49
N LEU A 270 13.40 13.36 25.83
CA LEU A 270 12.98 13.55 27.23
C LEU A 270 13.03 12.21 27.99
N LEU A 271 12.48 11.14 27.40
CA LEU A 271 12.50 9.81 28.02
C LEU A 271 13.92 9.29 28.20
N LEU A 272 14.80 9.51 27.23
CA LEU A 272 16.22 9.16 27.33
C LEU A 272 16.89 9.87 28.50
N SER A 273 16.71 11.18 28.63
CA SER A 273 17.31 11.98 29.70
C SER A 273 16.81 11.53 31.08
N GLU A 274 15.51 11.24 31.21
CA GLU A 274 14.91 10.76 32.45
C GLU A 274 15.44 9.37 32.82
N ASN A 275 15.47 8.43 31.90
CA ASN A 275 15.97 7.09 32.12
C ASN A 275 17.46 7.08 32.52
N GLN A 276 18.30 7.91 31.88
CA GLN A 276 19.69 8.08 32.26
C GLN A 276 19.85 8.64 33.69
N ARG A 277 19.04 9.66 34.05
CA ARG A 277 19.07 10.22 35.42
C ARG A 277 18.70 9.18 36.47
N ILE A 278 17.65 8.36 36.20
CA ILE A 278 17.20 7.34 37.14
C ILE A 278 18.25 6.21 37.23
N ASN A 279 18.79 5.76 36.11
CA ASN A 279 19.82 4.71 36.11
C ASN A 279 21.07 5.16 36.89
N ASN A 280 21.56 6.37 36.64
CA ASN A 280 22.75 6.90 37.28
C ASN A 280 22.53 7.17 38.79
N GLY A 281 21.30 7.41 39.22
CA GLY A 281 20.96 7.72 40.60
C GLY A 281 20.51 6.53 41.45
N ALA A 282 20.01 5.47 40.82
CA ALA A 282 19.36 4.37 41.55
C ALA A 282 19.82 2.96 41.15
N TYR A 283 20.05 2.69 39.89
CA TYR A 283 20.26 1.32 39.40
C TYR A 283 21.72 1.03 39.01
N PHE A 284 22.44 2.03 38.50
CA PHE A 284 23.84 1.95 38.07
C PHE A 284 24.13 0.85 37.04
N ASP A 285 23.13 0.50 36.23
CA ASP A 285 23.22 -0.52 35.23
C ASP A 285 24.13 -0.08 34.07
N THR A 286 24.98 -0.98 33.56
CA THR A 286 25.89 -0.65 32.46
C THR A 286 25.11 -0.44 31.17
N VAL A 287 25.36 0.67 30.46
CA VAL A 287 24.73 0.96 29.17
C VAL A 287 25.46 0.19 28.07
N GLU A 288 24.95 -0.98 27.75
CA GLU A 288 25.53 -1.89 26.76
C GLU A 288 24.55 -2.21 25.62
N ALA A 289 25.09 -2.68 24.50
CA ALA A 289 24.30 -3.20 23.41
C ALA A 289 23.45 -4.38 23.89
N SER A 290 22.12 -4.28 23.73
CA SER A 290 21.25 -5.40 24.00
C SER A 290 21.57 -6.55 23.06
N THR A 291 21.86 -7.74 23.58
CA THR A 291 21.99 -8.98 22.80
C THR A 291 20.64 -9.54 22.37
N GLU A 292 19.54 -9.02 22.92
CA GLU A 292 18.21 -9.39 22.43
C GLU A 292 18.01 -8.85 21.03
N PRO A 293 17.84 -9.72 20.02
CA PRO A 293 17.58 -9.24 18.68
C PRO A 293 16.25 -8.47 18.72
N LEU A 294 16.29 -7.18 18.36
CA LEU A 294 15.22 -6.68 17.54
C LEU A 294 15.14 -7.69 16.41
N LEU A 295 13.97 -8.20 16.08
CA LEU A 295 13.82 -9.11 14.93
C LEU A 295 14.92 -8.83 13.94
N THR A 296 15.79 -9.81 13.73
CA THR A 296 16.98 -9.69 12.87
C THR A 296 16.62 -8.77 11.76
N PRO A 297 17.35 -7.68 11.49
CA PRO A 297 17.12 -6.96 10.26
C PRO A 297 17.12 -8.09 9.24
N LEU A 298 15.97 -8.38 8.63
CA LEU A 298 15.93 -9.20 7.43
C LEU A 298 17.09 -8.65 6.66
N GLU A 299 18.17 -9.43 6.54
CA GLU A 299 19.36 -9.02 5.80
C GLU A 299 18.79 -8.29 4.62
N LEU A 300 19.07 -7.01 4.52
CA LEU A 300 18.57 -6.16 3.46
C LEU A 300 18.80 -7.01 2.22
N ILE A 301 17.77 -7.63 1.70
CA ILE A 301 17.85 -8.35 0.44
C ILE A 301 18.25 -7.24 -0.50
N ARG A 302 19.59 -7.13 -0.69
CA ARG A 302 20.13 -6.17 -1.64
C ARG A 302 19.41 -6.51 -2.94
N PRO A 303 18.87 -5.52 -3.68
CA PRO A 303 18.17 -5.78 -4.94
C PRO A 303 19.13 -6.22 -6.07
N THR A 304 20.11 -7.05 -5.77
CA THR A 304 21.20 -7.51 -6.65
C THR A 304 21.15 -9.00 -6.96
N GLN A 305 19.97 -9.60 -6.90
CA GLN A 305 19.75 -10.88 -7.57
C GLN A 305 18.43 -10.85 -8.33
N ILE A 306 18.37 -10.00 -9.37
CA ILE A 306 17.58 -10.33 -10.53
C ILE A 306 18.27 -11.54 -11.15
N ILE A 307 17.79 -12.74 -10.84
CA ILE A 307 18.15 -13.94 -11.58
C ILE A 307 17.65 -13.68 -12.99
N SER A 308 18.57 -13.40 -13.90
CA SER A 308 18.33 -13.52 -15.33
C SER A 308 17.95 -14.98 -15.58
N VAL A 309 16.65 -15.25 -15.74
CA VAL A 309 16.18 -16.52 -16.28
C VAL A 309 16.35 -16.39 -17.79
N GLU A 310 17.37 -17.06 -18.31
CA GLU A 310 17.55 -17.37 -19.72
C GLU A 310 16.37 -18.18 -20.27
#